data_6a428d1168d4997cfa81225210318936
#
_entry.id   6a428d1168d4997cfa81225210318936
#
_cell.length_a   1.000
_cell.length_b   1.000
_cell.length_c   1.000
_cell.angle_alpha   90.00
_cell.angle_beta   90.00
_cell.angle_gamma   90.00
#
_symmetry.space_group_name_H-M   'P 1'
#
loop_
_entity.id
_entity.type
_entity.pdbx_description
1 polymer ?
#
loop_
_entity_poly.entity_id
_entity_poly.type
_entity_poly.pdbx_seq_one_letter_code
_entity_poly.pdbx_strand_id
1 'polypeptide(L)'
;MRGLILVFSLILGTAQAADDQFRLVSPDVLPGQPIAAAQVFNGFGCTGGNVSPALSWRNPPAGTKSFALMVHDPDAPTGSGWWHWVVWNLPANLQSLPSRAGDPKAGLLPPGVMQGNTDFGSPGYGGPCPPPGDKPHRYYFRLHALKVEKLDLPADGTAAFVGFNVNANTLGVAELMATYGRQPLP
;
A
#
# COMPACT_ATOMS: atom_id res chain seq x y z
N MET A 1 48.34 -13.18 45.19
CA MET A 1 47.45 -13.68 44.13
C MET A 1 46.21 -12.77 44.14
N ARG A 2 46.09 -11.85 43.18
CA ARG A 2 44.93 -10.94 43.00
C ARG A 2 44.09 -11.51 41.85
N GLY A 3 42.90 -12.02 42.15
CA GLY A 3 41.95 -12.54 41.16
C GLY A 3 41.27 -11.35 40.45
N LEU A 4 41.35 -11.35 39.11
CA LEU A 4 40.66 -10.42 38.23
C LEU A 4 39.28 -10.98 37.93
N ILE A 5 38.23 -10.31 38.40
CA ILE A 5 36.83 -10.65 38.07
C ILE A 5 36.48 -9.90 36.81
N LEU A 6 36.34 -10.62 35.68
CA LEU A 6 35.75 -10.08 34.44
C LEU A 6 34.24 -10.07 34.59
N VAL A 7 33.66 -8.87 34.60
CA VAL A 7 32.20 -8.68 34.50
C VAL A 7 31.83 -8.68 33.01
N PHE A 8 31.12 -9.72 32.57
CA PHE A 8 30.51 -9.78 31.24
C PHE A 8 29.18 -9.01 31.29
N SER A 9 29.16 -7.79 30.73
CA SER A 9 27.91 -7.07 30.48
C SER A 9 27.26 -7.61 29.20
N LEU A 10 26.15 -8.37 29.35
CA LEU A 10 25.31 -8.77 28.23
C LEU A 10 24.54 -7.53 27.73
N ILE A 11 24.82 -7.11 26.50
CA ILE A 11 24.01 -6.12 25.80
C ILE A 11 22.81 -6.84 25.20
N LEU A 12 21.68 -6.80 25.91
CA LEU A 12 20.34 -7.19 25.41
C LEU A 12 19.62 -5.92 24.93
N GLY A 13 19.84 -5.53 23.69
CA GLY A 13 19.32 -4.22 23.24
C GLY A 13 18.83 -4.07 21.80
N THR A 14 18.58 -5.15 21.02
CA THR A 14 18.26 -4.98 19.60
C THR A 14 16.98 -5.61 19.07
N ALA A 15 16.22 -6.36 19.88
CA ALA A 15 15.00 -7.03 19.41
C ALA A 15 13.72 -6.16 19.49
N GLN A 16 13.70 -5.14 20.35
CA GLN A 16 12.49 -4.35 20.64
C GLN A 16 12.16 -3.32 19.53
N ALA A 17 13.17 -2.72 18.89
CA ALA A 17 12.97 -1.63 17.93
C ALA A 17 12.25 -2.05 16.61
N ALA A 18 12.24 -3.33 16.27
CA ALA A 18 11.58 -3.82 15.06
C ALA A 18 10.06 -4.03 15.24
N ASP A 19 9.59 -4.13 16.47
CA ASP A 19 8.18 -4.42 16.78
C ASP A 19 7.32 -3.14 16.92
N ASP A 20 7.95 -1.98 17.14
CA ASP A 20 7.27 -0.70 17.34
C ASP A 20 7.07 0.12 16.05
N GLN A 21 7.56 -0.33 14.92
CA GLN A 21 7.42 0.39 13.64
C GLN A 21 5.98 0.31 13.08
N PHE A 22 5.51 1.43 12.53
CA PHE A 22 4.32 1.45 11.67
C PHE A 22 4.57 0.54 10.47
N ARG A 23 3.79 -0.51 10.35
CA ARG A 23 4.03 -1.58 9.37
C ARG A 23 2.77 -1.96 8.63
N LEU A 24 2.90 -2.17 7.31
CA LEU A 24 1.89 -2.70 6.41
C LEU A 24 2.35 -4.09 5.94
N VAL A 25 1.45 -5.07 6.00
CA VAL A 25 1.71 -6.45 5.55
C VAL A 25 0.51 -7.01 4.79
N SER A 26 0.76 -8.03 3.99
CA SER A 26 -0.25 -8.74 3.21
C SER A 26 0.09 -10.24 3.16
N PRO A 27 -0.88 -11.13 3.25
CA PRO A 27 -0.68 -12.54 2.92
C PRO A 27 -0.62 -12.78 1.40
N ASP A 28 -1.15 -11.85 0.60
CA ASP A 28 -1.30 -11.99 -0.87
C ASP A 28 -0.16 -11.31 -1.63
N VAL A 29 0.53 -10.35 -1.00
CA VAL A 29 1.62 -9.57 -1.60
C VAL A 29 2.80 -9.58 -0.65
N LEU A 30 3.86 -10.27 -1.01
CA LEU A 30 5.06 -10.40 -0.18
C LEU A 30 6.11 -9.36 -0.55
N PRO A 31 6.85 -8.79 0.43
CA PRO A 31 7.86 -7.76 0.18
C PRO A 31 8.92 -8.22 -0.83
N GLY A 32 9.11 -7.42 -1.89
CA GLY A 32 10.09 -7.67 -2.94
C GLY A 32 9.80 -8.85 -3.86
N GLN A 33 8.70 -9.58 -3.63
CA GLN A 33 8.35 -10.75 -4.44
C GLN A 33 7.43 -10.39 -5.60
N PRO A 34 7.35 -11.26 -6.64
CA PRO A 34 6.38 -11.10 -7.71
C PRO A 34 4.94 -11.17 -7.20
N ILE A 35 4.10 -10.25 -7.70
CA ILE A 35 2.65 -10.25 -7.44
C ILE A 35 2.00 -11.44 -8.13
N ALA A 36 1.14 -12.15 -7.43
CA ALA A 36 0.46 -13.34 -7.92
C ALA A 36 -0.64 -13.02 -8.94
N ALA A 37 -0.95 -13.97 -9.82
CA ALA A 37 -1.94 -13.82 -10.88
C ALA A 37 -3.34 -13.39 -10.39
N ALA A 38 -3.71 -13.73 -9.16
CA ALA A 38 -4.98 -13.32 -8.56
C ALA A 38 -5.10 -11.79 -8.47
N GLN A 39 -4.00 -11.07 -8.21
CA GLN A 39 -3.97 -9.61 -8.08
C GLN A 39 -3.69 -8.89 -9.40
N VAL A 40 -3.22 -9.59 -10.44
CA VAL A 40 -2.89 -9.00 -11.76
C VAL A 40 -4.16 -8.52 -12.45
N PHE A 41 -4.04 -7.42 -13.21
CA PHE A 41 -5.14 -6.81 -13.94
C PHE A 41 -5.82 -7.78 -14.93
N ASN A 42 -7.10 -7.59 -15.15
CA ASN A 42 -7.84 -8.27 -16.20
C ASN A 42 -8.22 -7.29 -17.31
N GLY A 43 -7.31 -7.10 -18.25
CA GLY A 43 -7.42 -6.13 -19.34
C GLY A 43 -6.02 -5.74 -19.85
N PHE A 44 -5.93 -4.91 -20.88
CA PHE A 44 -4.67 -4.48 -21.53
C PHE A 44 -3.76 -5.66 -21.95
N GLY A 45 -4.38 -6.80 -22.29
CA GLY A 45 -3.67 -8.03 -22.63
C GLY A 45 -3.17 -8.83 -21.41
N CYS A 46 -3.56 -8.48 -20.21
CA CYS A 46 -3.42 -9.30 -19.02
C CYS A 46 -4.71 -10.06 -18.70
N THR A 47 -4.56 -11.25 -18.10
CA THR A 47 -5.67 -12.16 -17.79
C THR A 47 -5.66 -12.56 -16.31
N GLY A 48 -5.37 -11.61 -15.42
CA GLY A 48 -5.34 -11.85 -13.98
C GLY A 48 -6.74 -11.80 -13.35
N GLY A 49 -6.78 -12.07 -12.04
CA GLY A 49 -8.03 -12.03 -11.27
C GLY A 49 -8.50 -10.63 -10.93
N ASN A 50 -7.63 -9.62 -11.01
CA ASN A 50 -7.86 -8.23 -10.58
C ASN A 50 -8.43 -8.11 -9.17
N VAL A 51 -8.03 -9.01 -8.26
CA VAL A 51 -8.46 -9.04 -6.88
C VAL A 51 -7.53 -8.17 -6.05
N SER A 52 -8.03 -7.13 -5.38
CA SER A 52 -7.20 -6.38 -4.44
C SER A 52 -6.73 -7.27 -3.30
N PRO A 53 -5.46 -7.17 -2.87
CA PRO A 53 -4.93 -7.98 -1.80
C PRO A 53 -5.60 -7.66 -0.46
N ALA A 54 -5.62 -8.64 0.44
CA ALA A 54 -5.85 -8.39 1.86
C ALA A 54 -4.64 -7.64 2.42
N LEU A 55 -4.90 -6.61 3.22
CA LEU A 55 -3.88 -5.78 3.86
C LEU A 55 -4.14 -5.72 5.36
N SER A 56 -3.09 -5.70 6.16
CA SER A 56 -3.19 -5.41 7.58
C SER A 56 -2.03 -4.54 8.04
N TRP A 57 -2.26 -3.74 9.11
CA TRP A 57 -1.25 -2.83 9.62
C TRP A 57 -1.29 -2.73 11.12
N ARG A 58 -0.17 -2.29 11.68
CA ARG A 58 0.01 -2.15 13.13
C ARG A 58 0.92 -0.96 13.46
N ASN A 59 0.85 -0.53 14.71
CA ASN A 59 1.71 0.50 15.29
C ASN A 59 1.68 1.83 14.52
N PRO A 60 0.50 2.39 14.20
CA PRO A 60 0.44 3.71 13.60
C PRO A 60 1.01 4.77 14.55
N PRO A 61 1.58 5.87 14.05
CA PRO A 61 2.06 6.97 14.87
C PRO A 61 0.99 7.50 15.82
N ALA A 62 1.41 7.95 17.00
CA ALA A 62 0.50 8.63 17.93
C ALA A 62 -0.17 9.85 17.27
N GLY A 63 -1.42 10.09 17.56
CA GLY A 63 -2.20 11.17 16.95
C GLY A 63 -2.83 10.81 15.60
N THR A 64 -2.71 9.57 15.13
CA THR A 64 -3.40 9.10 13.93
C THR A 64 -4.92 9.16 14.13
N LYS A 65 -5.62 9.84 13.22
CA LYS A 65 -7.08 10.02 13.23
C LYS A 65 -7.78 9.34 12.06
N SER A 66 -7.07 9.06 10.97
CA SER A 66 -7.55 8.27 9.83
C SER A 66 -6.36 7.73 9.04
N PHE A 67 -6.67 6.91 8.00
CA PHE A 67 -5.65 6.45 7.08
C PHE A 67 -6.06 6.71 5.63
N ALA A 68 -5.04 6.75 4.75
CA ALA A 68 -5.21 6.68 3.30
C ALA A 68 -4.27 5.63 2.72
N LEU A 69 -4.74 4.87 1.74
CA LEU A 69 -3.95 3.89 0.99
C LEU A 69 -3.75 4.38 -0.43
N MET A 70 -2.50 4.44 -0.87
CA MET A 70 -2.10 4.85 -2.21
C MET A 70 -1.25 3.75 -2.83
N VAL A 71 -1.72 3.15 -3.94
CA VAL A 71 -0.96 2.11 -4.67
C VAL A 71 -0.47 2.69 -5.99
N HIS A 72 0.85 2.68 -6.19
CA HIS A 72 1.50 3.37 -7.29
C HIS A 72 2.62 2.53 -7.91
N ASP A 73 2.67 2.54 -9.23
CA ASP A 73 3.76 2.03 -10.06
C ASP A 73 4.56 3.22 -10.62
N PRO A 74 5.75 3.54 -10.09
CA PRO A 74 6.58 4.63 -10.61
C PRO A 74 7.32 4.28 -11.90
N ASP A 75 7.36 3.01 -12.28
CA ASP A 75 8.12 2.53 -13.42
C ASP A 75 7.29 2.53 -14.72
N ALA A 76 5.98 2.75 -14.64
CA ALA A 76 5.12 2.85 -15.81
C ALA A 76 5.56 4.00 -16.73
N PRO A 77 5.65 3.79 -18.07
CA PRO A 77 6.22 4.74 -19.02
C PRO A 77 5.25 5.88 -19.38
N THR A 78 4.71 6.58 -18.37
CA THR A 78 3.72 7.66 -18.52
C THR A 78 4.22 9.03 -18.09
N GLY A 79 5.47 9.13 -17.64
CA GLY A 79 6.06 10.36 -17.10
C GLY A 79 5.70 10.65 -15.64
N SER A 80 4.59 10.11 -15.11
CA SER A 80 4.15 10.25 -13.71
C SER A 80 3.97 8.90 -12.98
N GLY A 81 4.27 7.79 -13.65
CA GLY A 81 3.92 6.46 -13.18
C GLY A 81 2.45 6.14 -13.39
N TRP A 82 1.91 5.16 -12.66
CA TRP A 82 0.53 4.71 -12.78
C TRP A 82 -0.06 4.44 -11.41
N TRP A 83 -1.24 5.04 -11.15
CA TRP A 83 -1.97 4.85 -9.91
C TRP A 83 -2.93 3.67 -10.05
N HIS A 84 -2.79 2.71 -9.12
CA HIS A 84 -3.50 1.44 -9.13
C HIS A 84 -4.67 1.37 -8.15
N TRP A 85 -4.58 2.09 -7.01
CA TRP A 85 -5.63 2.12 -5.99
C TRP A 85 -5.46 3.34 -5.11
N VAL A 86 -6.53 4.09 -4.89
CA VAL A 86 -6.53 5.34 -4.13
C VAL A 86 -7.72 5.30 -3.17
N VAL A 87 -7.43 5.24 -1.86
CA VAL A 87 -8.45 5.14 -0.81
C VAL A 87 -8.14 6.14 0.28
N TRP A 88 -9.14 6.85 0.78
CA TRP A 88 -8.97 7.74 1.92
C TRP A 88 -10.16 7.70 2.88
N ASN A 89 -10.03 8.36 4.03
CA ASN A 89 -10.99 8.31 5.13
C ASN A 89 -11.17 6.91 5.74
N LEU A 90 -10.13 6.08 5.72
CA LEU A 90 -10.13 4.84 6.47
C LEU A 90 -10.10 5.17 7.97
N PRO A 91 -11.04 4.66 8.79
CA PRO A 91 -11.13 5.00 10.21
C PRO A 91 -9.87 4.65 11.01
N ALA A 92 -9.53 5.43 12.03
CA ALA A 92 -8.36 5.19 12.89
C ALA A 92 -8.36 3.83 13.62
N ASN A 93 -9.54 3.29 13.90
CA ASN A 93 -9.70 1.98 14.55
C ASN A 93 -9.65 0.80 13.58
N LEU A 94 -9.57 1.05 12.26
CA LEU A 94 -9.41 0.00 11.27
C LEU A 94 -7.96 -0.48 11.26
N GLN A 95 -7.76 -1.78 11.23
CA GLN A 95 -6.43 -2.41 11.21
C GLN A 95 -6.20 -3.32 9.99
N SER A 96 -7.21 -3.47 9.12
CA SER A 96 -7.10 -4.31 7.94
C SER A 96 -8.12 -3.94 6.87
N LEU A 97 -7.80 -4.32 5.64
CA LEU A 97 -8.72 -4.39 4.50
C LEU A 97 -8.79 -5.85 4.05
N PRO A 98 -9.98 -6.43 3.88
CA PRO A 98 -10.10 -7.78 3.34
C PRO A 98 -9.70 -7.84 1.87
N SER A 99 -9.38 -9.02 1.37
CA SER A 99 -9.28 -9.27 -0.07
C SER A 99 -10.56 -8.82 -0.77
N ARG A 100 -10.43 -8.27 -1.99
CA ARG A 100 -11.52 -7.67 -2.77
C ARG A 100 -12.09 -6.34 -2.23
N ALA A 101 -11.52 -5.75 -1.19
CA ALA A 101 -11.98 -4.44 -0.71
C ALA A 101 -11.86 -3.33 -1.77
N GLY A 102 -10.96 -3.51 -2.74
CA GLY A 102 -10.79 -2.59 -3.87
C GLY A 102 -11.84 -2.72 -4.99
N ASP A 103 -12.73 -3.71 -4.93
CA ASP A 103 -13.88 -3.80 -5.83
C ASP A 103 -15.03 -2.91 -5.29
N PRO A 104 -15.37 -1.79 -5.97
CA PRO A 104 -16.43 -0.89 -5.49
C PRO A 104 -17.80 -1.58 -5.36
N LYS A 105 -18.01 -2.68 -6.12
CA LYS A 105 -19.27 -3.44 -6.10
C LYS A 105 -19.35 -4.43 -4.94
N ALA A 106 -18.22 -4.76 -4.32
CA ALA A 106 -18.19 -5.71 -3.21
C ALA A 106 -18.72 -5.12 -1.89
N GLY A 107 -18.74 -3.78 -1.74
CA GLY A 107 -19.28 -3.12 -0.54
C GLY A 107 -18.53 -3.46 0.76
N LEU A 108 -17.24 -3.78 0.66
CA LEU A 108 -16.44 -4.26 1.80
C LEU A 108 -15.74 -3.14 2.59
N LEU A 109 -15.78 -1.91 2.10
CA LEU A 109 -15.22 -0.76 2.80
C LEU A 109 -16.23 -0.19 3.80
N PRO A 110 -15.77 0.30 4.97
CA PRO A 110 -16.65 0.95 5.93
C PRO A 110 -17.38 2.17 5.34
N PRO A 111 -18.57 2.53 5.86
CA PRO A 111 -19.26 3.75 5.45
C PRO A 111 -18.37 4.99 5.59
N GLY A 112 -18.42 5.89 4.61
CA GLY A 112 -17.62 7.13 4.60
C GLY A 112 -16.21 6.98 4.04
N VAL A 113 -15.71 5.77 3.81
CA VAL A 113 -14.46 5.52 3.08
C VAL A 113 -14.69 5.81 1.60
N MET A 114 -13.74 6.50 1.00
CA MET A 114 -13.77 6.90 -0.40
C MET A 114 -12.75 6.12 -1.21
N GLN A 115 -13.12 5.74 -2.42
CA GLN A 115 -12.19 5.26 -3.45
C GLN A 115 -12.16 6.28 -4.59
N GLY A 116 -10.97 6.80 -4.89
CA GLY A 116 -10.76 7.77 -5.97
C GLY A 116 -10.47 7.12 -7.30
N ASN A 117 -10.52 7.95 -8.34
CA ASN A 117 -10.11 7.54 -9.66
C ASN A 117 -8.63 7.16 -9.69
N THR A 118 -8.37 6.07 -10.39
CA THR A 118 -7.02 5.60 -10.75
C THR A 118 -6.72 5.97 -12.20
N ASP A 119 -5.52 5.68 -12.67
CA ASP A 119 -5.17 5.91 -14.08
C ASP A 119 -5.85 4.91 -15.04
N PHE A 120 -6.60 3.93 -14.49
CA PHE A 120 -7.54 3.11 -15.27
C PHE A 120 -8.85 3.86 -15.61
N GLY A 121 -9.01 5.12 -15.16
CA GLY A 121 -10.18 5.95 -15.43
C GLY A 121 -11.41 5.66 -14.56
N SER A 122 -11.25 4.87 -13.49
CA SER A 122 -12.32 4.50 -12.58
C SER A 122 -11.81 4.34 -11.15
N PRO A 123 -12.69 4.45 -10.13
CA PRO A 123 -12.34 4.10 -8.77
C PRO A 123 -12.18 2.59 -8.59
N GLY A 124 -11.44 2.23 -7.53
CA GLY A 124 -11.19 0.84 -7.16
C GLY A 124 -9.78 0.38 -7.47
N TYR A 125 -9.54 -0.92 -7.32
CA TYR A 125 -8.24 -1.54 -7.54
C TYR A 125 -8.10 -1.97 -9.00
N GLY A 126 -7.02 -1.52 -9.64
CA GLY A 126 -6.51 -2.06 -10.90
C GLY A 126 -5.16 -2.73 -10.66
N GLY A 127 -5.06 -4.01 -10.95
CA GLY A 127 -3.84 -4.78 -10.74
C GLY A 127 -2.71 -4.43 -11.70
N PRO A 128 -1.50 -5.00 -11.47
CA PRO A 128 -0.37 -4.87 -12.39
C PRO A 128 -0.67 -5.36 -13.80
N CYS A 129 -0.23 -4.60 -14.81
CA CYS A 129 -0.19 -5.04 -16.21
C CYS A 129 0.83 -4.18 -16.99
N PRO A 130 2.13 -4.30 -16.70
CA PRO A 130 3.14 -3.53 -17.42
C PRO A 130 3.26 -3.96 -18.87
N PRO A 131 3.89 -3.17 -19.75
CA PRO A 131 4.17 -3.59 -21.13
C PRO A 131 4.94 -4.91 -21.18
N PRO A 132 4.65 -5.79 -22.18
CA PRO A 132 5.40 -7.03 -22.36
C PRO A 132 6.88 -6.75 -22.65
N GLY A 133 7.77 -7.44 -21.96
CA GLY A 133 9.22 -7.33 -22.16
C GLY A 133 9.90 -6.21 -21.35
N ASP A 134 9.14 -5.37 -20.68
CA ASP A 134 9.71 -4.41 -19.74
C ASP A 134 10.36 -5.13 -18.56
N LYS A 135 11.34 -4.47 -17.92
CA LYS A 135 11.83 -4.92 -16.62
C LYS A 135 10.66 -5.00 -15.65
N PRO A 136 10.69 -5.93 -14.67
CA PRO A 136 9.64 -5.95 -13.66
C PRO A 136 9.46 -4.58 -13.00
N HIS A 137 8.23 -4.04 -13.05
CA HIS A 137 7.86 -2.80 -12.39
C HIS A 137 7.70 -3.01 -10.90
N ARG A 138 7.85 -1.94 -10.13
CA ARG A 138 7.67 -1.91 -8.67
C ARG A 138 6.29 -1.33 -8.34
N TYR A 139 5.57 -2.04 -7.49
CA TYR A 139 4.24 -1.63 -7.03
C TYR A 139 4.33 -1.31 -5.55
N TYR A 140 4.18 -0.03 -5.22
CA TYR A 140 4.24 0.49 -3.86
C TYR A 140 2.85 0.62 -3.28
N PHE A 141 2.57 -0.16 -2.25
CA PHE A 141 1.40 -0.02 -1.40
C PHE A 141 1.81 0.87 -0.23
N ARG A 142 1.34 2.11 -0.18
CA ARG A 142 1.65 3.08 0.87
C ARG A 142 0.43 3.38 1.69
N LEU A 143 0.46 3.01 2.97
CA LEU A 143 -0.56 3.37 3.94
C LEU A 143 -0.07 4.59 4.72
N HIS A 144 -0.77 5.70 4.58
CA HIS A 144 -0.51 6.96 5.25
C HIS A 144 -1.37 7.06 6.50
N ALA A 145 -0.75 7.28 7.66
CA ALA A 145 -1.43 7.63 8.90
C ALA A 145 -1.64 9.15 8.93
N LEU A 146 -2.87 9.61 9.07
CA LEU A 146 -3.24 11.02 8.93
C LEU A 146 -3.58 11.66 10.27
N LYS A 147 -3.23 12.96 10.43
CA LYS A 147 -3.54 13.80 11.60
C LYS A 147 -4.98 14.34 11.62
N VAL A 148 -5.76 14.10 10.58
CA VAL A 148 -7.14 14.54 10.41
C VAL A 148 -8.10 13.34 10.36
N GLU A 149 -9.32 13.51 10.84
CA GLU A 149 -10.34 12.45 10.83
C GLU A 149 -10.89 12.21 9.42
N LYS A 150 -10.96 13.27 8.62
CA LYS A 150 -11.54 13.26 7.28
C LYS A 150 -10.78 14.21 6.36
N LEU A 151 -10.56 13.77 5.14
CA LEU A 151 -10.22 14.61 4.01
C LEU A 151 -11.51 14.85 3.21
N ASP A 152 -11.94 16.09 3.14
CA ASP A 152 -13.15 16.49 2.40
C ASP A 152 -12.76 16.83 0.96
N LEU A 153 -12.61 15.77 0.16
CA LEU A 153 -12.14 15.84 -1.22
C LEU A 153 -13.25 15.41 -2.18
N PRO A 154 -13.30 15.97 -3.39
CA PRO A 154 -14.23 15.53 -4.42
C PRO A 154 -13.95 14.06 -4.81
N ALA A 155 -15.02 13.28 -5.02
CA ALA A 155 -14.90 11.86 -5.35
C ALA A 155 -14.21 11.61 -6.71
N ASP A 156 -14.25 12.58 -7.62
CA ASP A 156 -13.64 12.58 -8.94
C ASP A 156 -12.24 13.22 -8.97
N GLY A 157 -11.71 13.59 -7.81
CA GLY A 157 -10.35 14.12 -7.68
C GLY A 157 -9.32 13.14 -8.25
N THR A 158 -8.31 13.67 -8.97
CA THR A 158 -7.22 12.86 -9.50
C THR A 158 -6.40 12.24 -8.38
N ALA A 159 -5.75 11.11 -8.63
CA ALA A 159 -4.86 10.48 -7.67
C ALA A 159 -3.76 11.43 -7.17
N ALA A 160 -3.22 12.28 -8.05
CA ALA A 160 -2.23 13.30 -7.69
C ALA A 160 -2.81 14.36 -6.74
N PHE A 161 -4.05 14.82 -6.97
CA PHE A 161 -4.73 15.78 -6.08
C PHE A 161 -5.00 15.17 -4.70
N VAL A 162 -5.50 13.92 -4.65
CA VAL A 162 -5.68 13.19 -3.40
C VAL A 162 -4.34 13.03 -2.69
N GLY A 163 -3.29 12.60 -3.40
CA GLY A 163 -1.94 12.42 -2.87
C GLY A 163 -1.35 13.69 -2.27
N PHE A 164 -1.57 14.86 -2.89
CA PHE A 164 -1.16 16.16 -2.33
C PHE A 164 -1.78 16.40 -0.94
N ASN A 165 -3.10 16.18 -0.82
CA ASN A 165 -3.82 16.37 0.45
C ASN A 165 -3.45 15.32 1.50
N VAL A 166 -3.26 14.07 1.08
CA VAL A 166 -2.77 12.98 1.94
C VAL A 166 -1.41 13.35 2.51
N ASN A 167 -0.44 13.74 1.66
CA ASN A 167 0.91 14.10 2.09
C ASN A 167 0.93 15.27 3.07
N ALA A 168 0.12 16.30 2.85
CA ALA A 168 0.00 17.46 3.74
C ALA A 168 -0.51 17.11 5.14
N ASN A 169 -1.18 15.96 5.31
CA ASN A 169 -1.77 15.52 6.57
C ASN A 169 -1.10 14.25 7.14
N THR A 170 -0.05 13.73 6.51
CA THR A 170 0.63 12.49 6.91
C THR A 170 1.48 12.69 8.17
N LEU A 171 1.30 11.81 9.16
CA LEU A 171 2.15 11.65 10.34
C LEU A 171 3.25 10.60 10.11
N GLY A 172 2.97 9.57 9.33
CA GLY A 172 3.88 8.50 9.00
C GLY A 172 3.33 7.61 7.90
N VAL A 173 4.22 6.84 7.28
CA VAL A 173 3.89 5.96 6.15
C VAL A 173 4.39 4.56 6.44
N ALA A 174 3.54 3.56 6.26
CA ALA A 174 3.94 2.16 6.17
C ALA A 174 3.89 1.73 4.71
N GLU A 175 4.97 1.12 4.23
CA GLU A 175 5.15 0.77 2.83
C GLU A 175 5.35 -0.74 2.67
N LEU A 176 4.71 -1.30 1.65
CA LEU A 176 4.92 -2.65 1.14
C LEU A 176 5.18 -2.53 -0.36
N MET A 177 6.31 -3.00 -0.83
CA MET A 177 6.67 -3.00 -2.25
C MET A 177 6.77 -4.44 -2.76
N ALA A 178 6.18 -4.68 -3.93
CA ALA A 178 6.29 -5.93 -4.67
C ALA A 178 6.55 -5.63 -6.16
N THR A 179 6.83 -6.66 -6.94
CA THR A 179 7.16 -6.50 -8.35
C THR A 179 6.21 -7.28 -9.25
N TYR A 180 6.11 -6.88 -10.50
CA TYR A 180 5.48 -7.69 -11.54
C TYR A 180 6.03 -7.33 -12.91
N GLY A 181 6.23 -8.33 -13.76
CA GLY A 181 6.70 -8.18 -15.14
C GLY A 181 6.02 -9.19 -16.04
N ARG A 182 6.08 -8.94 -17.35
CA ARG A 182 5.51 -9.81 -18.39
C ARG A 182 6.61 -10.27 -19.32
N GLN A 183 6.50 -11.51 -19.82
CA GLN A 183 7.39 -11.99 -20.87
C GLN A 183 7.20 -11.16 -22.15
N PRO A 184 8.25 -10.98 -22.97
CA PRO A 184 8.10 -10.42 -24.31
C PRO A 184 7.04 -11.17 -25.10
N LEU A 185 6.36 -10.46 -25.99
CA LEU A 185 5.49 -11.11 -26.97
C LEU A 185 6.37 -11.91 -27.97
N PRO A 186 5.87 -13.04 -28.46
CA PRO A 186 6.58 -13.86 -29.46
C PRO A 186 6.76 -13.14 -30.77
#